data_df6d6324ad533e524c0e953ee82bb8b8
#
_entry.id   df6d6324ad533e524c0e953ee82bb8b8
#
_cell.length_a   1.000
_cell.length_b   1.000
_cell.length_c   1.000
_cell.angle_alpha   90.00
_cell.angle_beta   90.00
_cell.angle_gamma   90.00
#
_symmetry.space_group_name_H-M   'P 1'
#
loop_
_entity.id
_entity.type
_entity.pdbx_description
1 polymer ?
#
loop_
_entity_poly.entity_id
_entity_poly.type
_entity_poly.pdbx_seq_one_letter_code
_entity_poly.pdbx_strand_id
1 'polypeptide(L)'
;MKILNVQTGLIFILLYFSSVLSVGAENNSTAVKADAPTMEAQAIALVDKAVLLIQDQGEAAFKRITAPEGGFFFKDKSLYTFVYDENVVIRAHPYKPTLIGRSYKGKPDVRGNMFRDEIVSKALKNNDGWTEYHYQKPGKSGIHRKKVYGKLVTHDGKKYIVCAGIYID
;
A
#
# COMPACT_ATOMS: atom_id res chain seq x y z
N MET A 1 -36.28 -25.61 55.77
CA MET A 1 -36.11 -26.93 56.42
C MET A 1 -36.45 -28.02 55.40
N LYS A 2 -35.46 -28.81 54.94
CA LYS A 2 -35.35 -30.08 54.22
C LYS A 2 -34.12 -30.00 53.33
N ILE A 3 -32.98 -30.41 53.75
CA ILE A 3 -32.26 -31.70 53.89
C ILE A 3 -32.15 -32.38 52.50
N LEU A 4 -30.99 -32.20 51.92
CA LEU A 4 -29.90 -33.09 51.55
C LEU A 4 -30.28 -34.49 51.02
N ASN A 5 -29.82 -34.86 49.86
CA ASN A 5 -29.30 -36.23 49.67
C ASN A 5 -28.18 -36.25 48.61
N VAL A 6 -27.03 -36.67 49.10
CA VAL A 6 -25.80 -36.99 48.34
C VAL A 6 -25.92 -38.46 47.90
N GLN A 7 -25.72 -38.77 46.65
CA GLN A 7 -25.55 -40.14 46.20
C GLN A 7 -24.24 -40.30 45.43
N THR A 8 -23.33 -40.95 46.09
CA THR A 8 -22.01 -41.34 45.64
C THR A 8 -22.15 -42.50 44.65
N GLY A 9 -21.78 -42.25 43.41
CA GLY A 9 -21.67 -43.29 42.37
C GLY A 9 -20.22 -43.56 42.04
N LEU A 10 -19.76 -44.72 42.46
CA LEU A 10 -18.43 -45.27 42.18
C LEU A 10 -18.43 -45.79 40.75
N ILE A 11 -17.70 -45.20 39.84
CA ILE A 11 -17.50 -45.74 38.48
C ILE A 11 -16.12 -46.33 38.38
N PHE A 12 -16.04 -47.61 38.12
CA PHE A 12 -14.88 -48.39 37.79
C PHE A 12 -14.28 -47.95 36.46
N ILE A 13 -13.03 -47.47 36.46
CA ILE A 13 -12.27 -47.18 35.24
C ILE A 13 -11.55 -48.46 34.85
N LEU A 14 -11.99 -49.08 33.76
CA LEU A 14 -11.26 -50.12 33.07
C LEU A 14 -10.15 -49.49 32.23
N LEU A 15 -8.90 -49.70 32.57
CA LEU A 15 -7.74 -49.34 31.78
C LEU A 15 -7.57 -50.32 30.61
N TYR A 16 -7.96 -49.87 29.41
CA TYR A 16 -7.53 -50.54 28.17
C TYR A 16 -6.18 -49.96 27.75
N PHE A 17 -5.15 -50.81 27.86
CA PHE A 17 -3.82 -50.54 27.32
C PHE A 17 -3.86 -50.82 25.81
N SER A 18 -4.02 -49.79 24.99
CA SER A 18 -3.95 -49.89 23.54
C SER A 18 -2.58 -49.41 23.12
N SER A 19 -1.73 -50.32 22.69
CA SER A 19 -0.43 -50.07 22.08
C SER A 19 -0.65 -49.44 20.71
N VAL A 20 -0.45 -48.11 20.61
CA VAL A 20 -0.44 -47.41 19.33
C VAL A 20 0.96 -47.46 18.77
N LEU A 21 1.13 -48.18 17.66
CA LEU A 21 2.30 -48.08 16.79
C LEU A 21 2.40 -46.61 16.29
N SER A 22 3.46 -45.93 16.69
CA SER A 22 3.76 -44.59 16.11
C SER A 22 4.35 -44.81 14.73
N VAL A 23 3.53 -44.62 13.71
CA VAL A 23 4.00 -44.40 12.34
C VAL A 23 4.55 -42.97 12.31
N GLY A 24 5.86 -42.84 12.18
CA GLY A 24 6.54 -41.58 11.99
C GLY A 24 6.09 -40.94 10.67
N ALA A 25 5.19 -39.97 10.73
CA ALA A 25 4.94 -39.07 9.63
C ALA A 25 6.08 -38.03 9.61
N GLU A 26 7.05 -38.23 8.72
CA GLU A 26 7.99 -37.17 8.35
C GLU A 26 7.20 -36.03 7.71
N ASN A 27 6.86 -35.03 8.51
CA ASN A 27 6.37 -33.76 8.03
C ASN A 27 7.51 -33.02 7.32
N ASN A 28 7.69 -33.30 6.05
CA ASN A 28 8.55 -32.53 5.16
C ASN A 28 7.82 -31.19 4.83
N SER A 29 7.71 -30.34 5.86
CA SER A 29 7.27 -28.96 5.70
C SER A 29 8.39 -28.18 5.03
N THR A 30 8.47 -28.25 3.71
CA THR A 30 9.18 -27.25 2.91
C THR A 30 8.47 -25.92 3.15
N ALA A 31 8.93 -25.17 4.15
CA ALA A 31 8.56 -23.79 4.32
C ALA A 31 8.99 -23.06 3.04
N VAL A 32 8.04 -22.80 2.13
CA VAL A 32 8.24 -21.94 0.98
C VAL A 32 8.56 -20.56 1.56
N LYS A 33 9.83 -20.19 1.52
CA LYS A 33 10.30 -18.87 1.89
C LYS A 33 9.63 -17.91 0.91
N ALA A 34 8.61 -17.19 1.37
CA ALA A 34 7.96 -16.18 0.56
C ALA A 34 9.02 -15.15 0.16
N ASP A 35 9.24 -15.00 -1.13
CA ASP A 35 10.16 -13.99 -1.65
C ASP A 35 9.69 -12.60 -1.21
N ALA A 36 10.65 -11.71 -0.91
CA ALA A 36 10.33 -10.34 -0.53
C ALA A 36 9.53 -9.68 -1.67
N PRO A 37 8.48 -8.88 -1.35
CA PRO A 37 7.64 -8.27 -2.36
C PRO A 37 8.45 -7.38 -3.29
N THR A 38 8.17 -7.43 -4.59
CA THR A 38 8.81 -6.59 -5.60
C THR A 38 8.57 -5.10 -5.30
N MET A 39 9.38 -4.22 -5.89
CA MET A 39 9.20 -2.77 -5.71
C MET A 39 7.85 -2.30 -6.27
N GLU A 40 7.36 -2.91 -7.36
CA GLU A 40 6.02 -2.68 -7.89
C GLU A 40 4.93 -3.06 -6.88
N ALA A 41 5.02 -4.24 -6.28
CA ALA A 41 4.07 -4.68 -5.26
C ALA A 41 4.08 -3.74 -4.04
N GLN A 42 5.26 -3.26 -3.62
CA GLN A 42 5.39 -2.28 -2.55
C GLN A 42 4.75 -0.92 -2.91
N ALA A 43 4.90 -0.46 -4.16
CA ALA A 43 4.28 0.78 -4.63
C ALA A 43 2.75 0.67 -4.67
N ILE A 44 2.21 -0.45 -5.18
CA ILE A 44 0.76 -0.71 -5.17
C ILE A 44 0.22 -0.73 -3.75
N ALA A 45 0.84 -1.49 -2.84
CA ALA A 45 0.42 -1.58 -1.45
C ALA A 45 0.43 -0.21 -0.74
N LEU A 46 1.42 0.63 -1.06
CA LEU A 46 1.52 1.98 -0.51
C LEU A 46 0.40 2.90 -1.04
N VAL A 47 0.05 2.79 -2.32
CA VAL A 47 -1.11 3.48 -2.92
C VAL A 47 -2.40 3.02 -2.28
N ASP A 48 -2.63 1.71 -2.15
CA ASP A 48 -3.85 1.16 -1.55
C ASP A 48 -4.03 1.62 -0.10
N LYS A 49 -2.95 1.64 0.68
CA LYS A 49 -2.94 2.21 2.04
C LYS A 49 -3.39 3.67 2.06
N ALA A 50 -2.92 4.49 1.12
CA ALA A 50 -3.29 5.90 1.04
C ALA A 50 -4.73 6.09 0.52
N VAL A 51 -5.19 5.24 -0.41
CA VAL A 51 -6.58 5.21 -0.88
C VAL A 51 -7.53 4.98 0.29
N LEU A 52 -7.28 3.94 1.12
CA LEU A 52 -8.10 3.65 2.31
C LEU A 52 -8.12 4.84 3.28
N LEU A 53 -6.97 5.49 3.50
CA LEU A 53 -6.90 6.66 4.37
C LEU A 53 -7.70 7.85 3.82
N ILE A 54 -7.68 8.08 2.51
CA ILE A 54 -8.47 9.16 1.88
C ILE A 54 -9.96 8.81 1.88
N GLN A 55 -10.34 7.55 1.70
CA GLN A 55 -11.73 7.10 1.82
C GLN A 55 -12.30 7.34 3.21
N ASP A 56 -11.48 7.15 4.25
CA ASP A 56 -11.88 7.36 5.66
C ASP A 56 -11.90 8.84 6.06
N GLN A 57 -10.89 9.65 5.64
CA GLN A 57 -10.62 10.98 6.19
C GLN A 57 -10.72 12.13 5.17
N GLY A 58 -10.94 11.82 3.90
CA GLY A 58 -10.96 12.80 2.84
C GLY A 58 -9.67 13.62 2.75
N GLU A 59 -9.78 14.93 2.60
CA GLU A 59 -8.63 15.83 2.48
C GLU A 59 -7.77 15.92 3.75
N ALA A 60 -8.31 15.57 4.93
CA ALA A 60 -7.52 15.53 6.17
C ALA A 60 -6.37 14.50 6.10
N ALA A 61 -6.53 13.45 5.28
CA ALA A 61 -5.50 12.46 4.99
C ALA A 61 -4.21 13.07 4.38
N PHE A 62 -4.32 14.17 3.63
CA PHE A 62 -3.18 14.76 2.92
C PHE A 62 -2.08 15.25 3.86
N LYS A 63 -2.46 15.75 5.03
CA LYS A 63 -1.49 16.14 6.07
C LYS A 63 -0.62 14.94 6.47
N ARG A 64 -1.23 13.79 6.73
CA ARG A 64 -0.51 12.58 7.10
C ARG A 64 0.31 12.00 5.94
N ILE A 65 -0.23 12.01 4.71
CA ILE A 65 0.49 11.55 3.53
C ILE A 65 1.75 12.42 3.28
N THR A 66 1.66 13.71 3.55
CA THR A 66 2.77 14.67 3.35
C THR A 66 3.82 14.60 4.47
N ALA A 67 3.44 14.22 5.69
CA ALA A 67 4.34 14.18 6.83
C ALA A 67 5.43 13.10 6.65
N PRO A 68 6.72 13.40 6.93
CA PRO A 68 7.81 12.43 6.83
C PRO A 68 7.57 11.16 7.66
N GLU A 69 6.97 11.32 8.85
CA GLU A 69 6.63 10.26 9.81
C GLU A 69 5.27 9.60 9.52
N GLY A 70 4.53 10.06 8.52
CA GLY A 70 3.18 9.59 8.20
C GLY A 70 3.10 8.15 7.69
N GLY A 71 4.25 7.55 7.34
CA GLY A 71 4.35 6.18 6.84
C GLY A 71 4.04 6.06 5.35
N PHE A 72 4.27 7.15 4.60
CA PHE A 72 4.08 7.25 3.14
C PHE A 72 5.34 7.70 2.40
N PHE A 73 6.48 7.76 3.10
CA PHE A 73 7.78 8.11 2.55
C PHE A 73 8.86 7.17 3.07
N PHE A 74 9.46 6.39 2.17
CA PHE A 74 10.57 5.46 2.44
C PHE A 74 11.83 5.98 1.70
N LYS A 75 12.61 6.80 2.38
CA LYS A 75 13.74 7.54 1.80
C LYS A 75 14.82 6.61 1.24
N ASP A 76 15.13 5.53 1.94
CA ASP A 76 16.10 4.48 1.57
C ASP A 76 15.76 3.83 0.22
N LYS A 77 14.46 3.63 -0.06
CA LYS A 77 13.94 3.05 -1.30
C LYS A 77 13.59 4.08 -2.36
N SER A 78 13.70 5.38 -2.06
CA SER A 78 13.17 6.47 -2.90
C SER A 78 11.68 6.29 -3.26
N LEU A 79 10.93 5.57 -2.41
CA LEU A 79 9.52 5.23 -2.58
C LEU A 79 8.67 6.16 -1.71
N TYR A 80 7.71 6.83 -2.31
CA TYR A 80 6.79 7.73 -1.61
C TYR A 80 5.46 7.87 -2.35
N THR A 81 4.41 8.18 -1.56
CA THR A 81 3.08 8.49 -2.09
C THR A 81 2.94 9.99 -2.33
N PHE A 82 2.31 10.35 -3.43
CA PHE A 82 1.87 11.72 -3.71
C PHE A 82 0.46 11.69 -4.33
N VAL A 83 -0.26 12.80 -4.25
CA VAL A 83 -1.66 12.86 -4.67
C VAL A 83 -1.89 14.03 -5.61
N TYR A 84 -2.55 13.75 -6.74
CA TYR A 84 -3.16 14.76 -7.61
C TYR A 84 -4.67 14.82 -7.37
N ASP A 85 -5.29 15.95 -7.71
CA ASP A 85 -6.71 15.97 -8.05
C ASP A 85 -6.93 15.78 -9.56
N GLU A 86 -8.18 15.76 -10.00
CA GLU A 86 -8.57 15.58 -11.40
C GLU A 86 -8.09 16.71 -12.33
N ASN A 87 -7.67 17.86 -11.78
CA ASN A 87 -7.14 19.03 -12.51
C ASN A 87 -5.60 19.08 -12.52
N VAL A 88 -4.95 17.94 -12.15
CA VAL A 88 -3.48 17.82 -12.09
C VAL A 88 -2.85 18.79 -11.07
N VAL A 89 -3.61 19.18 -10.03
CA VAL A 89 -3.09 19.93 -8.89
C VAL A 89 -2.51 18.97 -7.87
N ILE A 90 -1.32 19.25 -7.37
CA ILE A 90 -0.69 18.42 -6.30
C ILE A 90 -1.39 18.72 -4.97
N ARG A 91 -1.95 17.68 -4.33
CA ARG A 91 -2.67 17.76 -3.06
C ARG A 91 -1.85 17.25 -1.87
N ALA A 92 -0.93 16.32 -2.11
CA ALA A 92 0.01 15.83 -1.10
C ALA A 92 1.34 15.41 -1.75
N HIS A 93 2.48 15.73 -1.11
CA HIS A 93 3.80 15.36 -1.62
C HIS A 93 4.87 15.41 -0.52
N PRO A 94 5.29 14.27 0.09
CA PRO A 94 6.21 14.27 1.23
C PRO A 94 7.64 14.71 0.87
N TYR A 95 8.10 14.39 -0.35
CA TYR A 95 9.46 14.74 -0.77
C TYR A 95 9.59 16.21 -1.23
N LYS A 96 8.54 16.80 -1.80
CA LYS A 96 8.53 18.19 -2.28
C LYS A 96 7.24 18.92 -1.84
N PRO A 97 7.05 19.21 -0.56
CA PRO A 97 5.82 19.85 -0.07
C PRO A 97 5.58 21.25 -0.65
N THR A 98 6.62 21.92 -1.15
CA THR A 98 6.50 23.22 -1.84
C THR A 98 5.73 23.17 -3.17
N LEU A 99 5.45 21.96 -3.68
CA LEU A 99 4.65 21.76 -4.90
C LEU A 99 3.14 21.71 -4.62
N ILE A 100 2.74 21.53 -3.36
CA ILE A 100 1.33 21.41 -2.98
C ILE A 100 0.56 22.67 -3.38
N GLY A 101 -0.64 22.48 -3.94
CA GLY A 101 -1.51 23.54 -4.44
C GLY A 101 -1.16 24.04 -5.85
N ARG A 102 -0.06 23.56 -6.45
CA ARG A 102 0.32 23.97 -7.82
C ARG A 102 -0.29 23.04 -8.86
N SER A 103 -0.88 23.62 -9.91
CA SER A 103 -1.29 22.87 -11.09
C SER A 103 -0.10 22.59 -12.01
N TYR A 104 -0.04 21.36 -12.47
CA TYR A 104 0.95 20.89 -13.43
C TYR A 104 0.34 20.40 -14.74
N LYS A 105 -0.92 20.74 -14.98
CA LYS A 105 -1.61 20.42 -16.23
C LYS A 105 -0.86 21.02 -17.42
N GLY A 106 -0.61 20.20 -18.44
CA GLY A 106 0.11 20.60 -19.64
C GLY A 106 1.60 20.89 -19.44
N LYS A 107 2.22 20.47 -18.34
CA LYS A 107 3.66 20.65 -18.09
C LYS A 107 4.42 19.34 -18.33
N PRO A 108 5.27 19.26 -19.37
CA PRO A 108 6.00 18.04 -19.71
C PRO A 108 7.16 17.76 -18.75
N ASP A 109 7.71 16.55 -18.86
CA ASP A 109 9.02 16.21 -18.33
C ASP A 109 10.14 16.82 -19.22
N VAL A 110 11.41 16.53 -18.88
CA VAL A 110 12.58 17.01 -19.62
C VAL A 110 12.70 16.44 -21.03
N ARG A 111 11.90 15.46 -21.40
CA ARG A 111 11.82 14.84 -22.73
C ARG A 111 10.54 15.17 -23.49
N GLY A 112 9.72 16.06 -22.97
CA GLY A 112 8.47 16.49 -23.58
C GLY A 112 7.24 15.64 -23.26
N ASN A 113 7.34 14.63 -22.37
CA ASN A 113 6.22 13.76 -22.04
C ASN A 113 5.28 14.43 -21.04
N MET A 114 3.98 14.48 -21.36
CA MET A 114 2.92 15.02 -20.50
C MET A 114 2.49 14.01 -19.41
N PHE A 115 3.46 13.48 -18.69
CA PHE A 115 3.28 12.32 -17.80
C PHE A 115 2.25 12.54 -16.69
N ARG A 116 2.11 13.78 -16.20
CA ARG A 116 1.12 14.07 -15.14
C ARG A 116 -0.31 14.01 -15.66
N ASP A 117 -0.53 14.59 -16.83
CA ASP A 117 -1.80 14.51 -17.53
C ASP A 117 -2.14 13.06 -17.90
N GLU A 118 -1.14 12.28 -18.32
CA GLU A 118 -1.30 10.85 -18.61
C GLU A 118 -1.66 10.04 -17.37
N ILE A 119 -0.97 10.22 -16.22
CA ILE A 119 -1.28 9.55 -14.95
C ILE A 119 -2.72 9.82 -14.55
N VAL A 120 -3.12 11.09 -14.54
CA VAL A 120 -4.47 11.50 -14.13
C VAL A 120 -5.53 10.97 -15.09
N SER A 121 -5.35 11.14 -16.40
CA SER A 121 -6.32 10.67 -17.40
C SER A 121 -6.47 9.14 -17.39
N LYS A 122 -5.36 8.41 -17.23
CA LYS A 122 -5.37 6.95 -17.16
C LYS A 122 -6.15 6.46 -15.94
N ALA A 123 -5.90 7.04 -14.76
CA ALA A 123 -6.62 6.70 -13.55
C ALA A 123 -8.11 7.05 -13.63
N LEU A 124 -8.46 8.20 -14.20
CA LEU A 124 -9.85 8.60 -14.39
C LEU A 124 -10.61 7.67 -15.36
N LYS A 125 -9.94 7.15 -16.40
CA LYS A 125 -10.54 6.28 -17.41
C LYS A 125 -10.63 4.81 -16.97
N ASN A 126 -9.56 4.29 -16.35
CA ASN A 126 -9.38 2.86 -16.11
C ASN A 126 -9.42 2.49 -14.61
N ASN A 127 -9.64 3.46 -13.72
CA ASN A 127 -9.53 3.38 -12.26
C ASN A 127 -8.07 3.36 -11.76
N ASP A 128 -7.13 2.77 -12.49
CA ASP A 128 -5.70 2.76 -12.14
C ASP A 128 -4.81 2.52 -13.37
N GLY A 129 -3.50 2.55 -13.16
CA GLY A 129 -2.52 2.15 -14.17
C GLY A 129 -1.11 2.68 -13.91
N TRP A 130 -0.18 2.12 -14.68
CA TRP A 130 1.23 2.52 -14.68
C TRP A 130 1.54 3.51 -15.79
N THR A 131 2.40 4.50 -15.47
CA THR A 131 2.96 5.48 -16.42
C THR A 131 4.46 5.61 -16.19
N GLU A 132 5.25 5.67 -17.28
CA GLU A 132 6.70 5.85 -17.23
C GLU A 132 7.08 7.26 -17.70
N TYR A 133 8.07 7.86 -17.02
CA TYR A 133 8.59 9.18 -17.34
C TYR A 133 10.01 9.38 -16.78
N HIS A 134 10.59 10.55 -17.02
CA HIS A 134 11.93 10.91 -16.55
C HIS A 134 11.87 11.98 -15.46
N TYR A 135 12.51 11.69 -14.31
CA TYR A 135 12.45 12.59 -13.14
C TYR A 135 13.70 12.53 -12.28
N GLN A 136 13.87 13.55 -11.44
CA GLN A 136 14.94 13.58 -10.44
C GLN A 136 14.70 12.51 -9.37
N LYS A 137 15.73 11.71 -9.08
CA LYS A 137 15.70 10.72 -8.01
C LYS A 137 16.14 11.34 -6.69
N PRO A 138 15.41 11.14 -5.58
CA PRO A 138 15.83 11.61 -4.26
C PRO A 138 17.26 11.19 -3.91
N GLY A 139 18.11 12.16 -3.53
CA GLY A 139 19.50 11.89 -3.13
C GLY A 139 20.46 11.49 -4.25
N LYS A 140 20.04 11.59 -5.52
CA LYS A 140 20.90 11.32 -6.69
C LYS A 140 20.91 12.53 -7.63
N SER A 141 22.02 12.73 -8.31
CA SER A 141 22.13 13.70 -9.41
C SER A 141 21.54 13.12 -10.70
N GLY A 142 21.20 14.02 -11.64
CA GLY A 142 20.71 13.61 -12.96
C GLY A 142 19.21 13.27 -13.01
N ILE A 143 18.83 12.78 -14.18
CA ILE A 143 17.45 12.42 -14.52
C ILE A 143 17.39 10.91 -14.74
N HIS A 144 16.45 10.27 -14.09
CA HIS A 144 16.30 8.83 -14.02
C HIS A 144 14.94 8.39 -14.58
N ARG A 145 14.84 7.17 -15.10
CA ARG A 145 13.56 6.58 -15.47
C ARG A 145 12.77 6.27 -14.22
N LYS A 146 11.51 6.66 -14.23
CA LYS A 146 10.57 6.41 -13.13
C LYS A 146 9.29 5.81 -13.68
N LYS A 147 8.80 4.77 -13.00
CA LYS A 147 7.51 4.14 -13.26
C LYS A 147 6.59 4.44 -12.08
N VAL A 148 5.41 4.97 -12.34
CA VAL A 148 4.43 5.37 -11.32
C VAL A 148 3.13 4.61 -11.50
N TYR A 149 2.64 4.01 -10.43
CA TYR A 149 1.28 3.51 -10.31
C TYR A 149 0.39 4.61 -9.79
N GLY A 150 -0.71 4.90 -10.49
CA GLY A 150 -1.74 5.85 -10.08
C GLY A 150 -3.09 5.16 -9.94
N LYS A 151 -3.83 5.44 -8.87
CA LYS A 151 -5.15 4.88 -8.59
C LYS A 151 -6.14 5.96 -8.20
N LEU A 152 -7.34 5.88 -8.78
CA LEU A 152 -8.44 6.79 -8.48
C LEU A 152 -9.05 6.49 -7.10
N VAL A 153 -9.35 7.54 -6.36
CA VAL A 153 -10.18 7.51 -5.16
C VAL A 153 -11.18 8.66 -5.21
N THR A 154 -12.41 8.40 -4.81
CA THR A 154 -13.45 9.43 -4.68
C THR A 154 -13.87 9.56 -3.21
N HIS A 155 -13.96 10.79 -2.70
CA HIS A 155 -14.46 11.11 -1.37
C HIS A 155 -15.29 12.40 -1.46
N ASP A 156 -16.54 12.37 -0.98
CA ASP A 156 -17.51 13.48 -1.05
C ASP A 156 -17.61 14.13 -2.44
N GLY A 157 -17.70 13.29 -3.49
CA GLY A 157 -17.80 13.70 -4.87
C GLY A 157 -16.52 14.26 -5.51
N LYS A 158 -15.45 14.47 -4.74
CA LYS A 158 -14.14 14.91 -5.23
C LYS A 158 -13.29 13.72 -5.64
N LYS A 159 -12.55 13.86 -6.73
CA LYS A 159 -11.68 12.81 -7.29
C LYS A 159 -10.22 13.13 -7.04
N TYR A 160 -9.50 12.14 -6.55
CA TYR A 160 -8.07 12.21 -6.31
C TYR A 160 -7.37 11.02 -6.96
N ILE A 161 -6.16 11.22 -7.43
CA ILE A 161 -5.30 10.20 -8.00
C ILE A 161 -4.12 10.02 -7.06
N VAL A 162 -4.13 8.87 -6.36
CA VAL A 162 -3.08 8.48 -5.43
C VAL A 162 -1.98 7.78 -6.20
N CYS A 163 -0.74 8.24 -6.04
CA CYS A 163 0.39 7.78 -6.82
C CYS A 163 1.54 7.31 -5.93
N ALA A 164 2.23 6.24 -6.34
CA ALA A 164 3.55 5.91 -5.84
C ALA A 164 4.43 5.41 -6.99
N GLY A 165 5.73 5.72 -6.94
CA GLY A 165 6.61 5.41 -8.07
C GLY A 165 7.94 4.84 -7.65
N ILE A 166 8.47 3.98 -8.51
CA ILE A 166 9.76 3.33 -8.41
C ILE A 166 10.69 3.84 -9.51
N TYR A 167 12.00 3.83 -9.25
CA TYR A 167 13.02 4.10 -10.25
C TYR A 167 13.51 2.78 -10.83
N ILE A 168 13.60 2.71 -12.15
CA ILE A 168 13.81 1.48 -12.92
C ILE A 168 15.12 1.52 -13.77
N ASP A 169 16.08 2.35 -13.33
CA ASP A 169 17.43 2.41 -13.90
C ASP A 169 18.33 1.33 -13.27
#